data_88084f868e02532768afbd4b309e1b44
#
_entry.id   88084f868e02532768afbd4b309e1b44
#
_cell.length_a   1.000
_cell.length_b   1.000
_cell.length_c   1.000
_cell.angle_alpha   90.00
_cell.angle_beta   90.00
_cell.angle_gamma   90.00
#
_symmetry.space_group_name_H-M   'P 1'
#
loop_
_entity.id
_entity.type
_entity.pdbx_description
1 polymer ?
#
loop_
_entity_poly.entity_id
_entity_poly.type
_entity_poly.pdbx_seq_one_letter_code
_entity_poly.pdbx_strand_id
1 'polypeptide(L)'
;MQRITLPCLAMVAALAAGCSAPDANKTAPAATVNETVNESANVSAATEVAVVNDCAKVTSKDWKAWVDTMPGPGSSPTLHVTGQATTPTSGWTVVLNQGPLDKALPPTQHFALVATVPTGPVQQVITTQEVKAEIKNAQPKYKAVAISCGNTGIATIPVEIVS
;
A
#
# COMPACT_ATOMS: atom_id res chain seq x y z
N MET A 1 -6.26 -39.65 -25.31
CA MET A 1 -5.70 -39.44 -26.66
C MET A 1 -6.66 -38.55 -27.41
N GLN A 2 -6.37 -37.27 -27.53
CA GLN A 2 -6.97 -36.46 -28.58
C GLN A 2 -6.10 -35.23 -28.75
N ARG A 3 -5.33 -35.22 -29.83
CA ARG A 3 -4.51 -34.11 -30.32
C ARG A 3 -5.43 -33.24 -31.14
N ILE A 4 -5.42 -31.93 -30.91
CA ILE A 4 -5.97 -30.96 -31.86
C ILE A 4 -4.91 -29.91 -32.15
N THR A 5 -4.59 -29.85 -33.41
CA THR A 5 -3.60 -29.08 -34.16
C THR A 5 -3.95 -27.60 -34.25
N LEU A 6 -2.88 -26.76 -34.34
CA LEU A 6 -2.89 -25.36 -34.76
C LEU A 6 -3.51 -25.17 -36.17
N PRO A 7 -3.92 -23.90 -36.48
CA PRO A 7 -3.15 -23.24 -37.53
C PRO A 7 -2.70 -21.80 -37.20
N CYS A 8 -1.50 -21.52 -37.70
CA CYS A 8 -0.93 -20.23 -38.04
C CYS A 8 -1.84 -19.40 -38.95
N LEU A 9 -1.93 -18.11 -38.71
CA LEU A 9 -2.21 -17.15 -39.77
C LEU A 9 -1.39 -15.88 -39.56
N ALA A 10 -0.47 -15.65 -40.42
CA ALA A 10 0.32 -14.44 -40.62
C ALA A 10 -0.39 -13.48 -41.57
N MET A 11 -0.29 -12.16 -41.33
CA MET A 11 -0.39 -11.08 -42.33
C MET A 11 0.12 -9.80 -41.65
N VAL A 12 1.29 -9.31 -42.01
CA VAL A 12 1.77 -8.47 -43.12
C VAL A 12 1.29 -7.00 -43.04
N ALA A 13 2.27 -6.17 -42.73
CA ALA A 13 2.70 -4.86 -43.23
C ALA A 13 1.67 -3.73 -43.55
N ALA A 14 2.01 -2.53 -43.06
CA ALA A 14 2.11 -1.32 -43.90
C ALA A 14 2.88 -0.20 -43.18
N LEU A 15 3.87 0.31 -43.89
CA LEU A 15 4.69 1.50 -43.63
C LEU A 15 3.86 2.78 -43.87
N ALA A 16 4.15 3.82 -43.07
CA ALA A 16 4.06 5.20 -43.59
C ALA A 16 5.06 6.07 -42.85
N ALA A 17 6.06 6.50 -43.55
CA ALA A 17 7.02 7.53 -43.23
C ALA A 17 6.41 8.91 -43.37
N GLY A 18 6.78 9.85 -42.51
CA GLY A 18 6.43 11.26 -42.58
C GLY A 18 7.47 12.11 -41.88
N CYS A 19 8.58 12.40 -42.55
CA CYS A 19 9.52 13.47 -42.20
C CYS A 19 8.92 14.83 -42.53
N SER A 20 9.08 15.83 -41.65
CA SER A 20 9.28 17.21 -42.06
C SER A 20 9.80 18.03 -40.85
N ALA A 21 11.01 18.45 -40.93
CA ALA A 21 11.62 19.64 -40.37
C ALA A 21 12.16 20.42 -41.57
N PRO A 22 12.68 21.67 -41.45
CA PRO A 22 12.68 22.67 -40.41
C PRO A 22 12.26 24.08 -40.96
N ASP A 23 12.13 25.08 -40.11
CA ASP A 23 12.55 26.40 -40.49
C ASP A 23 12.92 27.28 -39.29
N ALA A 24 14.12 27.79 -39.36
CA ALA A 24 14.70 28.80 -38.52
C ALA A 24 14.34 30.17 -39.10
N ASN A 25 14.05 31.15 -38.29
CA ASN A 25 14.76 32.46 -38.30
C ASN A 25 14.04 33.56 -37.53
N LYS A 26 14.77 34.17 -36.58
CA LYS A 26 15.10 35.60 -36.56
C LYS A 26 14.29 36.53 -35.67
N THR A 27 15.04 37.14 -34.75
CA THR A 27 15.03 38.56 -34.34
C THR A 27 14.14 38.94 -33.15
N ALA A 28 14.78 39.19 -32.01
CA ALA A 28 14.34 40.13 -30.98
C ALA A 28 14.42 41.59 -31.50
N PRO A 29 13.68 42.55 -30.91
CA PRO A 29 14.13 43.15 -29.67
C PRO A 29 13.04 43.58 -28.67
N ALA A 30 13.47 43.63 -27.42
CA ALA A 30 13.26 44.65 -26.37
C ALA A 30 11.85 45.04 -25.88
N ALA A 31 11.73 44.85 -24.57
CA ALA A 31 11.14 45.71 -23.55
C ALA A 31 9.61 45.85 -23.48
N THR A 32 9.04 45.36 -22.41
CA THR A 32 8.45 46.20 -21.36
C THR A 32 7.98 45.31 -20.20
N VAL A 33 8.41 45.67 -19.02
CA VAL A 33 7.98 45.21 -17.70
C VAL A 33 6.47 45.19 -17.61
N ASN A 34 5.91 44.07 -17.18
CA ASN A 34 4.70 44.12 -16.37
C ASN A 34 4.77 43.02 -15.32
N GLU A 35 5.02 43.48 -14.14
CA GLU A 35 5.00 42.77 -12.86
C GLU A 35 3.56 42.32 -12.61
N THR A 36 3.32 41.02 -12.75
CA THR A 36 2.13 40.42 -12.17
C THR A 36 2.65 39.34 -11.24
N VAL A 37 2.61 39.70 -9.97
CA VAL A 37 2.81 38.81 -8.83
C VAL A 37 1.84 37.67 -8.97
N ASN A 38 2.31 36.55 -9.48
CA ASN A 38 1.59 35.29 -9.36
C ASN A 38 2.13 34.59 -8.11
N GLU A 39 1.37 34.77 -7.06
CA GLU A 39 1.51 34.07 -5.80
C GLU A 39 1.47 32.58 -6.08
N SER A 40 2.66 32.05 -6.32
CA SER A 40 2.88 30.61 -6.46
C SER A 40 2.62 30.00 -5.09
N ALA A 41 1.48 29.33 -5.00
CA ALA A 41 1.15 28.50 -3.87
C ALA A 41 2.39 27.66 -3.51
N ASN A 42 2.98 27.98 -2.38
CA ASN A 42 4.00 27.21 -1.71
C ASN A 42 3.39 25.85 -1.37
N VAL A 43 3.50 24.92 -2.30
CA VAL A 43 3.33 23.51 -1.98
C VAL A 43 4.50 23.17 -1.07
N SER A 44 4.23 23.29 0.22
CA SER A 44 5.07 22.73 1.25
C SER A 44 5.26 21.28 0.90
N ALA A 45 6.35 20.97 0.23
CA ALA A 45 6.86 19.60 0.15
C ALA A 45 7.12 19.19 1.59
N ALA A 46 6.11 18.57 2.20
CA ALA A 46 6.33 17.79 3.40
C ALA A 46 7.44 16.82 3.03
N THR A 47 8.61 17.05 3.57
CA THR A 47 9.71 16.10 3.54
C THR A 47 9.16 14.84 4.17
N GLU A 48 8.70 13.92 3.34
CA GLU A 48 8.33 12.59 3.75
C GLU A 48 9.64 11.96 4.22
N VAL A 49 9.86 12.06 5.54
CA VAL A 49 10.94 11.34 6.20
C VAL A 49 10.64 9.89 5.87
N ALA A 50 11.41 9.32 4.97
CA ALA A 50 11.29 7.91 4.60
C ALA A 50 11.48 7.10 5.89
N VAL A 51 10.38 6.68 6.48
CA VAL A 51 10.40 5.82 7.66
C VAL A 51 11.01 4.51 7.21
N VAL A 52 12.25 4.26 7.64
CA VAL A 52 12.93 3.00 7.36
C VAL A 52 12.12 1.90 8.02
N ASN A 53 11.53 1.04 7.20
CA ASN A 53 10.75 -0.08 7.68
C ASN A 53 11.67 -1.27 7.97
N ASP A 54 11.93 -1.51 9.23
CA ASP A 54 12.75 -2.63 9.73
C ASP A 54 11.93 -3.88 10.11
N CYS A 55 10.75 -4.05 9.55
CA CYS A 55 9.85 -5.16 9.88
C CYS A 55 10.49 -6.56 9.69
N ALA A 56 11.52 -6.68 8.87
CA ALA A 56 12.27 -7.94 8.71
C ALA A 56 13.01 -8.39 9.99
N LYS A 57 13.24 -7.48 10.93
CA LYS A 57 13.86 -7.77 12.24
C LYS A 57 12.82 -8.13 13.32
N VAL A 58 11.54 -8.07 12.99
CA VAL A 58 10.43 -8.33 13.90
C VAL A 58 9.85 -9.70 13.61
N THR A 59 9.68 -10.51 14.65
CA THR A 59 8.95 -11.77 14.55
C THR A 59 7.50 -11.53 14.93
N SER A 60 6.57 -12.04 14.15
CA SER A 60 5.15 -11.88 14.45
C SER A 60 4.40 -13.22 14.46
N LYS A 61 3.36 -13.32 15.29
CA LYS A 61 2.56 -14.53 15.48
C LYS A 61 1.16 -14.22 15.98
N ASP A 62 0.36 -15.27 16.17
CA ASP A 62 -0.96 -15.23 16.80
C ASP A 62 -1.93 -14.25 16.11
N TRP A 63 -1.83 -14.17 14.78
CA TRP A 63 -2.68 -13.31 13.97
C TRP A 63 -4.11 -13.81 13.93
N LYS A 64 -5.06 -12.92 14.17
CA LYS A 64 -6.51 -13.14 14.07
C LYS A 64 -7.16 -12.02 13.30
N ALA A 65 -8.21 -12.35 12.53
CA ALA A 65 -9.00 -11.38 11.80
C ALA A 65 -10.48 -11.75 11.86
N TRP A 66 -11.34 -10.78 12.14
CA TRP A 66 -12.79 -10.96 12.15
C TRP A 66 -13.51 -9.70 11.71
N VAL A 67 -14.69 -9.88 11.13
CA VAL A 67 -15.63 -8.80 10.85
C VAL A 67 -16.73 -8.83 11.89
N ASP A 68 -16.90 -7.72 12.57
CA ASP A 68 -18.06 -7.48 13.43
C ASP A 68 -19.20 -6.91 12.58
N THR A 69 -20.32 -7.63 12.55
CA THR A 69 -21.51 -7.24 11.82
C THR A 69 -22.72 -7.07 12.75
N MET A 70 -22.47 -6.85 14.06
CA MET A 70 -23.55 -6.70 15.03
C MET A 70 -24.55 -5.63 14.61
N PRO A 71 -25.85 -5.95 14.58
CA PRO A 71 -26.89 -4.99 14.23
C PRO A 71 -27.06 -3.93 15.34
N GLY A 72 -27.14 -2.66 14.95
CA GLY A 72 -27.39 -1.56 15.87
C GLY A 72 -27.72 -0.28 15.11
N PRO A 73 -28.37 0.72 15.76
CA PRO A 73 -28.61 2.01 15.11
C PRO A 73 -27.29 2.66 14.68
N GLY A 74 -27.07 2.82 13.38
CA GLY A 74 -25.85 3.40 12.83
C GLY A 74 -24.62 2.47 12.82
N SER A 75 -24.79 1.16 13.11
CA SER A 75 -23.70 0.19 13.02
C SER A 75 -23.33 -0.08 11.57
N SER A 76 -22.05 -0.18 11.31
CA SER A 76 -21.49 -0.62 10.03
C SER A 76 -20.49 -1.73 10.29
N PRO A 77 -20.33 -2.68 9.35
CA PRO A 77 -19.34 -3.73 9.50
C PRO A 77 -17.95 -3.14 9.79
N THR A 78 -17.25 -3.73 10.75
CA THR A 78 -15.89 -3.34 11.11
C THR A 78 -14.98 -4.55 11.03
N LEU A 79 -13.90 -4.45 10.25
CA LEU A 79 -12.87 -5.47 10.20
C LEU A 79 -11.84 -5.20 11.29
N HIS A 80 -11.62 -6.17 12.14
CA HIS A 80 -10.59 -6.17 13.17
C HIS A 80 -9.47 -7.14 12.81
N VAL A 81 -8.24 -6.71 13.01
CA VAL A 81 -7.05 -7.55 12.86
C VAL A 81 -6.18 -7.35 14.08
N THR A 82 -5.77 -8.46 14.70
CA THR A 82 -4.87 -8.43 15.85
C THR A 82 -3.76 -9.45 15.69
N GLY A 83 -2.63 -9.20 16.33
CA GLY A 83 -1.50 -10.12 16.37
C GLY A 83 -0.46 -9.68 17.40
N GLN A 84 0.57 -10.49 17.55
CA GLN A 84 1.69 -10.19 18.42
C GLN A 84 2.96 -9.97 17.59
N ALA A 85 3.69 -8.91 17.90
CA ALA A 85 5.00 -8.62 17.33
C ALA A 85 6.06 -8.63 18.41
N THR A 86 7.13 -9.37 18.15
CA THR A 86 8.28 -9.48 19.05
C THR A 86 9.47 -8.75 18.43
N THR A 87 10.00 -7.79 19.15
CA THR A 87 11.12 -6.94 18.74
C THR A 87 12.39 -7.26 19.53
N PRO A 88 13.60 -7.09 18.95
CA PRO A 88 14.86 -7.47 19.61
C PRO A 88 15.21 -6.58 20.80
N THR A 89 14.68 -5.35 20.83
CA THR A 89 14.89 -4.40 21.93
C THR A 89 13.58 -3.70 22.28
N SER A 90 13.55 -3.01 23.41
CA SER A 90 12.42 -2.16 23.77
C SER A 90 12.32 -0.91 22.89
N GLY A 91 11.19 -0.22 22.92
CA GLY A 91 11.00 1.08 22.28
C GLY A 91 10.71 1.06 20.77
N TRP A 92 10.52 -0.10 20.16
CA TRP A 92 10.07 -0.20 18.77
C TRP A 92 8.62 0.24 18.63
N THR A 93 8.34 0.93 17.54
CA THR A 93 6.97 1.19 17.11
C THR A 93 6.59 0.22 16.00
N VAL A 94 5.56 -0.59 16.24
CA VAL A 94 5.06 -1.56 15.25
C VAL A 94 3.59 -1.29 14.98
N VAL A 95 3.25 -1.05 13.72
CA VAL A 95 1.90 -0.72 13.26
C VAL A 95 1.50 -1.53 12.03
N LEU A 96 0.20 -1.76 11.86
CA LEU A 96 -0.38 -2.31 10.64
C LEU A 96 -1.01 -1.17 9.84
N ASN A 97 -0.43 -0.88 8.70
CA ASN A 97 -1.01 0.07 7.76
C ASN A 97 -1.96 -0.66 6.80
N GLN A 98 -3.15 -0.09 6.61
CA GLN A 98 -4.10 -0.59 5.63
C GLN A 98 -3.53 -0.44 4.23
N GLY A 99 -3.50 -1.55 3.51
CA GLY A 99 -3.14 -1.63 2.11
C GLY A 99 -4.36 -1.73 1.19
N PRO A 100 -4.15 -2.03 -0.08
CA PRO A 100 -5.24 -2.17 -1.05
C PRO A 100 -6.14 -3.38 -0.74
N LEU A 101 -7.38 -3.29 -1.19
CA LEU A 101 -8.32 -4.40 -1.27
C LEU A 101 -8.15 -5.04 -2.66
N ASP A 102 -8.11 -6.37 -2.74
CA ASP A 102 -8.09 -7.03 -4.02
C ASP A 102 -9.48 -7.00 -4.71
N LYS A 103 -9.52 -7.39 -5.98
CA LYS A 103 -10.75 -7.41 -6.79
C LYS A 103 -11.47 -8.76 -6.76
N ALA A 104 -11.02 -9.71 -5.95
CA ALA A 104 -11.66 -11.02 -5.82
C ALA A 104 -13.01 -10.90 -5.09
N LEU A 105 -13.86 -11.90 -5.20
CA LEU A 105 -15.13 -12.00 -4.49
C LEU A 105 -15.22 -13.35 -3.78
N PRO A 106 -15.22 -13.40 -2.44
CA PRO A 106 -14.94 -12.30 -1.51
C PRO A 106 -13.50 -11.79 -1.61
N PRO A 107 -13.26 -10.49 -1.32
CA PRO A 107 -11.95 -9.89 -1.45
C PRO A 107 -10.98 -10.29 -0.33
N THR A 108 -9.69 -10.10 -0.59
CA THR A 108 -8.63 -10.16 0.42
C THR A 108 -8.19 -8.74 0.78
N GLN A 109 -8.16 -8.42 2.06
CA GLN A 109 -7.62 -7.15 2.55
C GLN A 109 -6.12 -7.28 2.81
N HIS A 110 -5.33 -6.41 2.22
CA HIS A 110 -3.90 -6.36 2.45
C HIS A 110 -3.55 -5.38 3.57
N PHE A 111 -2.55 -5.74 4.37
CA PHE A 111 -1.93 -4.87 5.37
C PHE A 111 -0.42 -4.91 5.23
N ALA A 112 0.22 -3.76 5.46
CA ALA A 112 1.66 -3.66 5.56
C ALA A 112 2.06 -3.53 7.04
N LEU A 113 2.89 -4.44 7.51
CA LEU A 113 3.53 -4.32 8.81
C LEU A 113 4.68 -3.32 8.69
N VAL A 114 4.62 -2.27 9.47
CA VAL A 114 5.67 -1.25 9.55
C VAL A 114 6.25 -1.28 10.95
N ALA A 115 7.56 -1.47 11.03
CA ALA A 115 8.29 -1.48 12.27
C ALA A 115 9.42 -0.44 12.20
N THR A 116 9.42 0.48 13.15
CA THR A 116 10.41 1.55 13.25
C THR A 116 11.28 1.34 14.48
N VAL A 117 12.60 1.37 14.28
CA VAL A 117 13.56 1.29 15.37
C VAL A 117 13.48 2.53 16.27
N PRO A 118 13.68 2.40 17.57
CA PRO A 118 13.77 3.54 18.46
C PRO A 118 15.01 4.40 18.15
N THR A 119 14.86 5.70 18.33
CA THR A 119 15.96 6.65 18.23
C THR A 119 16.53 6.92 19.63
N GLY A 120 17.76 6.51 19.88
CA GLY A 120 18.47 6.72 21.15
C GLY A 120 18.79 5.42 21.91
N PRO A 121 19.35 5.55 23.12
CA PRO A 121 19.70 4.40 23.94
C PRO A 121 18.44 3.67 24.43
N VAL A 122 18.40 2.36 24.22
CA VAL A 122 17.29 1.48 24.63
C VAL A 122 17.80 0.28 25.40
N GLN A 123 16.93 -0.31 26.20
CA GLN A 123 17.24 -1.55 26.89
C GLN A 123 17.29 -2.72 25.88
N GLN A 124 18.32 -3.55 26.01
CA GLN A 124 18.50 -4.76 25.20
C GLN A 124 17.62 -5.91 25.75
N VAL A 125 16.31 -5.70 25.69
CA VAL A 125 15.31 -6.67 26.17
C VAL A 125 14.34 -6.98 25.05
N ILE A 126 14.21 -8.26 24.73
CA ILE A 126 13.20 -8.76 23.78
C ILE A 126 11.82 -8.37 24.32
N THR A 127 11.07 -7.63 23.50
CA THR A 127 9.78 -7.10 23.87
C THR A 127 8.70 -7.63 22.93
N THR A 128 7.61 -8.15 23.49
CA THR A 128 6.41 -8.54 22.72
C THR A 128 5.32 -7.53 22.96
N GLN A 129 4.71 -7.04 21.87
CA GLN A 129 3.61 -6.08 21.91
C GLN A 129 2.46 -6.52 21.03
N GLU A 130 1.25 -6.15 21.40
CA GLU A 130 0.07 -6.41 20.57
C GLU A 130 -0.01 -5.36 19.45
N VAL A 131 -0.29 -5.83 18.24
CA VAL A 131 -0.49 -5.00 17.07
C VAL A 131 -1.95 -5.15 16.63
N LYS A 132 -2.63 -4.03 16.42
CA LYS A 132 -4.05 -3.98 16.06
C LYS A 132 -4.27 -3.09 14.84
N ALA A 133 -5.26 -3.44 14.04
CA ALA A 133 -5.80 -2.58 12.99
C ALA A 133 -7.31 -2.73 12.93
N GLU A 134 -8.01 -1.64 12.62
CA GLU A 134 -9.45 -1.61 12.46
C GLU A 134 -9.82 -0.86 11.17
N ILE A 135 -10.74 -1.44 10.40
CA ILE A 135 -11.33 -0.80 9.22
C ILE A 135 -12.82 -0.66 9.46
N LYS A 136 -13.28 0.58 9.66
CA LYS A 136 -14.70 0.91 9.74
C LYS A 136 -15.34 0.92 8.34
N ASN A 137 -16.65 0.68 8.27
CA ASN A 137 -17.38 0.55 7.00
C ASN A 137 -16.74 -0.52 6.09
N ALA A 138 -16.31 -1.61 6.69
CA ALA A 138 -15.67 -2.73 6.01
C ALA A 138 -16.66 -3.48 5.12
N GLN A 139 -16.16 -4.35 4.26
CA GLN A 139 -17.02 -5.30 3.56
C GLN A 139 -17.62 -6.29 4.57
N PRO A 140 -18.87 -6.73 4.37
CA PRO A 140 -19.49 -7.70 5.28
C PRO A 140 -18.82 -9.08 5.23
N LYS A 141 -18.01 -9.34 4.21
CA LYS A 141 -17.32 -10.63 4.02
C LYS A 141 -15.98 -10.44 3.32
N TYR A 142 -14.97 -11.11 3.85
CA TYR A 142 -13.62 -11.22 3.26
C TYR A 142 -13.24 -12.68 3.08
N LYS A 143 -12.40 -12.96 2.11
CA LYS A 143 -11.76 -14.26 1.92
C LYS A 143 -10.65 -14.46 2.96
N ALA A 144 -9.79 -13.46 3.10
CA ALA A 144 -8.65 -13.48 3.99
C ALA A 144 -8.14 -12.06 4.26
N VAL A 145 -7.28 -11.95 5.26
CA VAL A 145 -6.38 -10.82 5.48
C VAL A 145 -4.96 -11.28 5.16
N ALA A 146 -4.26 -10.53 4.31
CA ALA A 146 -2.87 -10.77 3.96
C ALA A 146 -1.98 -9.70 4.59
N ILE A 147 -0.98 -10.12 5.35
CA ILE A 147 -0.02 -9.24 6.04
C ILE A 147 1.34 -9.40 5.38
N SER A 148 2.00 -8.29 5.05
CA SER A 148 3.32 -8.27 4.42
C SER A 148 4.28 -7.30 5.10
N CYS A 149 5.58 -7.58 4.97
CA CYS A 149 6.67 -6.69 5.31
C CYS A 149 7.38 -6.29 4.02
N GLY A 150 7.13 -5.09 3.54
CA GLY A 150 7.54 -4.71 2.19
C GLY A 150 6.93 -5.67 1.16
N ASN A 151 7.78 -6.34 0.39
CA ASN A 151 7.35 -7.31 -0.64
C ASN A 151 7.25 -8.76 -0.13
N THR A 152 7.55 -9.00 1.15
CA THR A 152 7.53 -10.36 1.73
C THR A 152 6.23 -10.59 2.48
N GLY A 153 5.48 -11.64 2.11
CA GLY A 153 4.30 -12.07 2.85
C GLY A 153 4.70 -12.66 4.22
N ILE A 154 4.03 -12.20 5.27
CA ILE A 154 4.23 -12.69 6.64
C ILE A 154 3.17 -13.71 7.00
N ALA A 155 1.90 -13.37 6.78
CA ALA A 155 0.77 -14.20 7.15
C ALA A 155 -0.42 -13.99 6.21
N THR A 156 -1.20 -15.06 6.03
CA THR A 156 -2.52 -14.99 5.40
C THR A 156 -3.51 -15.68 6.33
N ILE A 157 -4.51 -14.93 6.77
CA ILE A 157 -5.42 -15.33 7.85
C ILE A 157 -6.83 -15.36 7.29
N PRO A 158 -7.62 -16.43 7.50
CA PRO A 158 -9.04 -16.42 7.21
C PRO A 158 -9.75 -15.40 8.10
N VAL A 159 -10.84 -14.83 7.61
CA VAL A 159 -11.63 -13.84 8.35
C VAL A 159 -12.90 -14.49 8.87
N GLU A 160 -13.10 -14.42 10.17
CA GLU A 160 -14.31 -14.88 10.84
C GLU A 160 -15.38 -13.78 10.81
N ILE A 161 -16.66 -14.16 10.83
CA ILE A 161 -17.80 -13.22 10.94
C ILE A 161 -18.38 -13.37 12.33
N VAL A 162 -18.46 -12.26 13.04
CA VAL A 162 -19.10 -12.16 14.35
C VAL A 162 -20.36 -11.33 14.20
N SER A 163 -21.50 -11.86 14.66
CA SER A 163 -22.84 -11.26 14.56
C SER A 163 -23.63 -11.46 15.83
#